data_7aed7e7050c8fd5c883a0c5e3ae4943e
#
_entry.id   7aed7e7050c8fd5c883a0c5e3ae4943e
#
_cell.length_a   1.000
_cell.length_b   1.000
_cell.length_c   1.000
_cell.angle_alpha   90.00
_cell.angle_beta   90.00
_cell.angle_gamma   90.00
#
_symmetry.space_group_name_H-M   'P 1'
#
loop_
_entity.id
_entity.type
_entity.pdbx_description
1 polymer ?
#
loop_
_entity_poly.entity_id
_entity_poly.type
_entity_poly.pdbx_seq_one_letter_code
_entity_poly.pdbx_strand_id
1 'polypeptide(L)'
;MSRVQCPRCLRPQTHCLCPLIPSLGSRTRVLLLQHPSEVNHALNTARLAALGLTNAELIVGEVFADLPTLLKRPGYQARLLFPADDAQPMQAYDASDEPLLLVVPDGTWRKARKMLHLNPLLAALPRVTLAQGAVSRYRLRKAPGPGALSTIEAIVQALQTLEAPASFEPLLKPFEALIEGQIAAMGQETFQRNHGDR
;
A
#
# COMPACT_ATOMS: atom_id res chain seq x y z
N MET A 1 25.64 -17.49 6.14
CA MET A 1 25.37 -16.52 7.24
C MET A 1 24.14 -15.72 6.87
N SER A 2 23.13 -15.67 7.73
CA SER A 2 21.93 -14.83 7.53
C SER A 2 22.36 -13.36 7.57
N ARG A 3 21.93 -12.55 6.57
CA ARG A 3 22.22 -11.11 6.56
C ARG A 3 21.49 -10.43 7.72
N VAL A 4 22.21 -9.59 8.49
CA VAL A 4 21.58 -8.80 9.56
C VAL A 4 20.51 -7.89 8.95
N GLN A 5 19.30 -7.98 9.49
CA GLN A 5 18.16 -7.19 9.02
C GLN A 5 17.92 -5.98 9.92
N CYS A 6 17.48 -4.87 9.33
CA CYS A 6 17.00 -3.72 10.07
C CYS A 6 15.66 -4.08 10.76
N PRO A 7 15.54 -3.94 12.10
CA PRO A 7 14.31 -4.32 12.81
C PRO A 7 13.10 -3.47 12.43
N ARG A 8 13.30 -2.28 11.88
CA ARG A 8 12.22 -1.36 11.50
C ARG A 8 11.68 -1.64 10.09
N CYS A 9 12.53 -1.59 9.06
CA CYS A 9 12.08 -1.79 7.67
C CYS A 9 12.20 -3.24 7.19
N LEU A 10 12.77 -4.15 7.98
CA LEU A 10 13.02 -5.58 7.69
C LEU A 10 13.87 -5.84 6.44
N ARG A 11 14.67 -4.86 6.03
CA ARG A 11 15.62 -5.03 4.94
C ARG A 11 17.02 -5.35 5.45
N PRO A 12 17.87 -5.96 4.62
CA PRO A 12 19.28 -6.08 4.98
C PRO A 12 19.83 -4.72 5.41
N GLN A 13 20.65 -4.69 6.45
CA GLN A 13 21.11 -3.44 7.06
C GLN A 13 21.88 -2.57 6.04
N THR A 14 22.60 -3.19 5.11
CA THR A 14 23.30 -2.52 3.99
C THR A 14 22.37 -1.87 2.97
N HIS A 15 21.08 -2.22 2.98
CA HIS A 15 20.03 -1.70 2.10
C HIS A 15 18.87 -1.12 2.93
N CYS A 16 19.18 -0.59 4.10
CA CYS A 16 18.20 -0.01 4.99
C CYS A 16 17.59 1.26 4.36
N LEU A 17 16.27 1.32 4.31
CA LEU A 17 15.52 2.46 3.75
C LEU A 17 15.00 3.42 4.81
N CYS A 18 15.24 3.15 6.11
CA CYS A 18 14.73 3.99 7.20
C CYS A 18 15.10 5.47 7.09
N PRO A 19 16.29 5.87 6.62
CA PRO A 19 16.63 7.29 6.45
C PRO A 19 15.77 8.02 5.41
N LEU A 20 15.12 7.29 4.48
CA LEU A 20 14.29 7.85 3.42
C LEU A 20 12.80 7.84 3.76
N ILE A 21 12.41 7.13 4.83
CA ILE A 21 11.01 7.02 5.25
C ILE A 21 10.59 8.33 5.92
N PRO A 22 9.60 9.05 5.38
CA PRO A 22 9.10 10.27 5.99
C PRO A 22 8.27 9.97 7.24
N SER A 23 7.77 11.01 7.89
CA SER A 23 6.75 10.94 8.94
C SER A 23 5.65 11.93 8.57
N LEU A 24 4.61 11.44 7.87
CA LEU A 24 3.52 12.25 7.36
C LEU A 24 2.25 12.01 8.16
N GLY A 25 1.61 13.10 8.57
CA GLY A 25 0.24 13.06 9.09
C GLY A 25 -0.78 13.08 7.96
N SER A 26 -1.92 12.45 8.18
CA SER A 26 -3.07 12.53 7.29
C SER A 26 -4.36 12.57 8.11
N ARG A 27 -5.41 13.18 7.56
CA ARG A 27 -6.76 13.13 8.12
C ARG A 27 -7.34 11.70 8.03
N THR A 28 -7.03 11.00 6.92
CA THR A 28 -7.38 9.61 6.67
C THR A 28 -6.49 8.67 7.48
N ARG A 29 -7.08 7.72 8.21
CA ARG A 29 -6.33 6.59 8.78
C ARG A 29 -6.17 5.50 7.75
N VAL A 30 -5.04 4.79 7.78
CA VAL A 30 -4.78 3.69 6.85
C VAL A 30 -4.58 2.38 7.63
N LEU A 31 -5.46 1.40 7.40
CA LEU A 31 -5.32 0.05 7.93
C LEU A 31 -4.88 -0.89 6.82
N LEU A 32 -3.62 -1.33 6.87
CA LEU A 32 -3.06 -2.29 5.93
C LEU A 32 -3.25 -3.71 6.47
N LEU A 33 -3.95 -4.53 5.72
CA LEU A 33 -4.14 -5.95 6.01
C LEU A 33 -3.24 -6.76 5.08
N GLN A 34 -2.08 -7.17 5.60
CA GLN A 34 -1.04 -7.81 4.80
C GLN A 34 -1.13 -9.33 4.87
N HIS A 35 -1.17 -9.99 3.71
CA HIS A 35 -1.07 -11.45 3.65
C HIS A 35 0.30 -11.92 4.17
N PRO A 36 0.38 -13.00 4.98
CA PRO A 36 1.62 -13.45 5.63
C PRO A 36 2.79 -13.69 4.65
N SER A 37 2.52 -14.16 3.44
CA SER A 37 3.57 -14.42 2.44
C SER A 37 4.22 -13.16 1.87
N GLU A 38 3.64 -11.96 2.11
CA GLU A 38 4.21 -10.69 1.65
C GLU A 38 5.24 -10.11 2.65
N VAL A 39 5.25 -10.57 3.90
CA VAL A 39 6.09 -10.01 4.98
C VAL A 39 7.56 -9.99 4.61
N ASN A 40 8.07 -11.09 4.06
CA ASN A 40 9.48 -11.24 3.68
C ASN A 40 9.73 -11.00 2.18
N HIS A 41 8.73 -10.50 1.46
CA HIS A 41 8.91 -10.23 0.03
C HIS A 41 9.89 -9.07 -0.17
N ALA A 42 10.92 -9.28 -1.03
CA ALA A 42 11.96 -8.28 -1.26
C ALA A 42 11.44 -6.91 -1.72
N LEU A 43 10.29 -6.89 -2.36
CA LEU A 43 9.63 -5.69 -2.89
C LEU A 43 8.37 -5.33 -2.09
N ASN A 44 8.32 -5.65 -0.79
CA ASN A 44 7.22 -5.28 0.09
C ASN A 44 7.15 -3.76 0.26
N THR A 45 6.06 -3.15 -0.20
CA THR A 45 5.83 -1.70 -0.15
C THR A 45 4.85 -1.28 0.95
N ALA A 46 3.98 -2.19 1.40
CA ALA A 46 3.00 -1.92 2.45
C ALA A 46 3.66 -1.48 3.77
N ARG A 47 4.75 -2.14 4.15
CA ARG A 47 5.53 -1.75 5.34
C ARG A 47 6.13 -0.35 5.24
N LEU A 48 6.60 0.05 4.05
CA LEU A 48 7.14 1.40 3.85
C LEU A 48 6.04 2.46 4.01
N ALA A 49 4.85 2.20 3.49
CA ALA A 49 3.70 3.07 3.67
C ALA A 49 3.29 3.18 5.15
N ALA A 50 3.19 2.04 5.85
CA ALA A 50 2.84 2.01 7.27
C ALA A 50 3.85 2.75 8.16
N LEU A 51 5.14 2.67 7.83
CA LEU A 51 6.21 3.36 8.57
C LEU A 51 6.29 4.86 8.28
N GLY A 52 5.81 5.29 7.11
CA GLY A 52 5.88 6.68 6.66
C GLY A 52 4.66 7.52 7.00
N LEU A 53 3.56 6.90 7.46
CA LEU A 53 2.34 7.57 7.93
C LEU A 53 2.21 7.46 9.45
N THR A 54 1.91 8.57 10.13
CA THR A 54 1.82 8.61 11.60
C THR A 54 0.56 7.91 12.15
N ASN A 55 -0.46 7.74 11.32
CA ASN A 55 -1.76 7.15 11.67
C ASN A 55 -2.09 5.92 10.80
N ALA A 56 -1.07 5.22 10.31
CA ALA A 56 -1.23 3.94 9.66
C ALA A 56 -0.93 2.77 10.61
N GLU A 57 -1.66 1.68 10.40
CA GLU A 57 -1.49 0.41 11.11
C GLU A 57 -1.34 -0.72 10.10
N LEU A 58 -0.40 -1.64 10.31
CA LEU A 58 -0.20 -2.81 9.46
C LEU A 58 -0.36 -4.07 10.28
N ILE A 59 -1.32 -4.91 9.90
CA ILE A 59 -1.63 -6.18 10.54
C ILE A 59 -1.41 -7.30 9.54
N VAL A 60 -0.69 -8.33 9.97
CA VAL A 60 -0.38 -9.51 9.16
C VAL A 60 -1.34 -10.64 9.48
N GLY A 61 -2.00 -11.18 8.46
CA GLY A 61 -2.92 -12.29 8.62
C GLY A 61 -3.68 -12.66 7.33
N GLU A 62 -4.37 -13.79 7.35
CA GLU A 62 -5.39 -14.13 6.36
C GLU A 62 -6.79 -13.98 6.97
N VAL A 63 -6.92 -14.26 8.28
CA VAL A 63 -8.13 -14.07 9.10
C VAL A 63 -7.80 -13.11 10.22
N PHE A 64 -8.67 -12.14 10.48
CA PHE A 64 -8.47 -11.08 11.45
C PHE A 64 -9.57 -11.14 12.52
N ALA A 65 -9.27 -11.78 13.64
CA ALA A 65 -10.24 -11.98 14.74
C ALA A 65 -10.73 -10.65 15.33
N ASP A 66 -9.86 -9.64 15.41
CA ASP A 66 -10.17 -8.33 15.99
C ASP A 66 -10.76 -7.34 14.99
N LEU A 67 -11.11 -7.80 13.77
CA LEU A 67 -11.64 -6.95 12.71
C LEU A 67 -12.82 -6.06 13.15
N PRO A 68 -13.80 -6.54 13.96
CA PRO A 68 -14.88 -5.69 14.45
C PRO A 68 -14.37 -4.46 15.22
N THR A 69 -13.34 -4.62 16.04
CA THR A 69 -12.72 -3.53 16.83
C THR A 69 -11.90 -2.61 15.92
N LEU A 70 -11.14 -3.18 14.98
CA LEU A 70 -10.30 -2.45 14.06
C LEU A 70 -11.12 -1.53 13.13
N LEU A 71 -12.29 -2.00 12.68
CA LEU A 71 -13.15 -1.25 11.78
C LEU A 71 -14.03 -0.20 12.48
N LYS A 72 -14.30 -0.39 13.78
CA LYS A 72 -15.09 0.56 14.58
C LYS A 72 -14.18 1.60 15.23
N ARG A 73 -13.68 2.54 14.45
CA ARG A 73 -12.89 3.68 14.96
C ARG A 73 -13.81 4.91 15.08
N PRO A 74 -14.05 5.42 16.30
CA PRO A 74 -14.87 6.63 16.49
C PRO A 74 -14.37 7.81 15.64
N GLY A 75 -15.26 8.49 14.96
CA GLY A 75 -14.95 9.61 14.07
C GLY A 75 -14.32 9.19 12.73
N TYR A 76 -14.44 7.92 12.34
CA TYR A 76 -13.98 7.43 11.04
C TYR A 76 -15.00 6.52 10.38
N GLN A 77 -15.17 6.66 9.07
CA GLN A 77 -15.94 5.75 8.24
C GLN A 77 -15.01 4.73 7.56
N ALA A 78 -15.19 3.45 7.86
CA ALA A 78 -14.40 2.40 7.22
C ALA A 78 -14.80 2.21 5.76
N ARG A 79 -13.83 2.23 4.84
CA ARG A 79 -13.98 1.96 3.41
C ARG A 79 -12.87 1.03 2.95
N LEU A 80 -13.22 0.08 2.08
CA LEU A 80 -12.26 -0.87 1.50
C LEU A 80 -11.72 -0.34 0.17
N LEU A 81 -10.42 -0.13 0.07
CA LEU A 81 -9.76 0.18 -1.20
C LEU A 81 -9.63 -1.11 -2.02
N PHE A 82 -10.62 -1.38 -2.84
CA PHE A 82 -10.66 -2.59 -3.67
C PHE A 82 -11.59 -2.38 -4.89
N PRO A 83 -11.14 -2.70 -6.11
CA PRO A 83 -11.99 -2.55 -7.30
C PRO A 83 -13.16 -3.53 -7.26
N ALA A 84 -14.34 -3.03 -7.61
CA ALA A 84 -15.57 -3.79 -7.80
C ALA A 84 -16.54 -2.95 -8.65
N ASP A 85 -17.57 -3.58 -9.18
CA ASP A 85 -18.57 -2.90 -10.01
C ASP A 85 -19.36 -1.86 -9.22
N ASP A 86 -19.53 -2.06 -7.91
CA ASP A 86 -20.21 -1.18 -6.95
C ASP A 86 -19.27 -0.20 -6.24
N ALA A 87 -17.96 -0.21 -6.56
CA ALA A 87 -16.99 0.64 -5.90
C ALA A 87 -17.20 2.12 -6.26
N GLN A 88 -17.26 2.98 -5.23
CA GLN A 88 -17.42 4.42 -5.41
C GLN A 88 -16.07 5.06 -5.77
N PRO A 89 -15.99 5.95 -6.78
CA PRO A 89 -14.80 6.74 -7.03
C PRO A 89 -14.46 7.59 -5.81
N MET A 90 -13.19 7.67 -5.45
CA MET A 90 -12.75 8.59 -4.39
C MET A 90 -12.91 10.04 -4.84
N GLN A 91 -13.32 10.89 -3.90
CA GLN A 91 -13.42 12.34 -4.06
C GLN A 91 -12.73 13.03 -2.90
N ALA A 92 -12.32 14.28 -3.11
CA ALA A 92 -11.75 15.10 -2.05
C ALA A 92 -12.78 15.29 -0.92
N TYR A 93 -12.28 15.37 0.32
CA TYR A 93 -13.13 15.67 1.46
C TYR A 93 -13.70 17.08 1.39
N ASP A 94 -14.96 17.20 1.73
CA ASP A 94 -15.53 18.47 2.18
C ASP A 94 -15.18 18.74 3.65
N ALA A 95 -15.33 19.98 4.10
CA ALA A 95 -14.98 20.36 5.46
C ALA A 95 -15.78 19.62 6.53
N SER A 96 -17.03 19.25 6.22
CA SER A 96 -17.97 18.54 7.11
C SER A 96 -17.84 17.01 7.07
N ASP A 97 -17.07 16.45 6.13
CA ASP A 97 -16.98 14.99 5.99
C ASP A 97 -16.29 14.34 7.18
N GLU A 98 -16.81 13.19 7.61
CA GLU A 98 -16.05 12.31 8.48
C GLU A 98 -14.87 11.69 7.72
N PRO A 99 -13.65 11.72 8.29
CA PRO A 99 -12.51 11.10 7.64
C PRO A 99 -12.66 9.59 7.50
N LEU A 100 -11.99 9.02 6.50
CA LEU A 100 -12.01 7.58 6.27
C LEU A 100 -11.00 6.83 7.14
N LEU A 101 -11.40 5.63 7.58
CA LEU A 101 -10.50 4.52 7.83
C LEU A 101 -10.36 3.75 6.51
N LEU A 102 -9.30 4.03 5.76
CA LEU A 102 -9.02 3.37 4.49
C LEU A 102 -8.40 2.00 4.75
N VAL A 103 -9.15 0.95 4.48
CA VAL A 103 -8.72 -0.45 4.64
C VAL A 103 -8.11 -0.93 3.33
N VAL A 104 -6.85 -1.34 3.37
CA VAL A 104 -6.05 -1.69 2.19
C VAL A 104 -5.55 -3.13 2.31
N PRO A 105 -6.12 -4.10 1.58
CA PRO A 105 -5.58 -5.45 1.49
C PRO A 105 -4.25 -5.44 0.73
N ASP A 106 -3.22 -6.06 1.31
CA ASP A 106 -1.90 -6.17 0.68
C ASP A 106 -1.54 -7.62 0.35
N GLY A 107 -1.32 -7.87 -0.93
CA GLY A 107 -1.00 -9.15 -1.52
C GLY A 107 -1.33 -9.20 -3.00
N THR A 108 -1.13 -10.37 -3.63
CA THR A 108 -1.62 -10.56 -5.00
C THR A 108 -3.15 -10.50 -5.03
N TRP A 109 -3.75 -10.19 -6.17
CA TRP A 109 -5.22 -10.16 -6.35
C TRP A 109 -5.91 -11.43 -5.84
N ARG A 110 -5.30 -12.60 -6.08
CA ARG A 110 -5.81 -13.88 -5.58
C ARG A 110 -5.80 -13.93 -4.05
N LYS A 111 -4.71 -13.47 -3.41
CA LYS A 111 -4.58 -13.43 -1.94
C LYS A 111 -5.54 -12.41 -1.33
N ALA A 112 -5.64 -11.22 -1.90
CA ALA A 112 -6.59 -10.21 -1.45
C ALA A 112 -8.04 -10.71 -1.52
N ARG A 113 -8.47 -11.33 -2.63
CA ARG A 113 -9.80 -11.96 -2.74
C ARG A 113 -10.01 -13.07 -1.70
N LYS A 114 -8.98 -13.89 -1.44
CA LYS A 114 -9.05 -14.92 -0.38
C LYS A 114 -9.25 -14.30 0.99
N MET A 115 -8.52 -13.21 1.32
CA MET A 115 -8.73 -12.49 2.59
C MET A 115 -10.14 -11.93 2.72
N LEU A 116 -10.71 -11.36 1.65
CA LEU A 116 -12.09 -10.90 1.66
C LEU A 116 -13.07 -12.06 1.90
N HIS A 117 -12.87 -13.19 1.25
CA HIS A 117 -13.70 -14.40 1.41
C HIS A 117 -13.66 -14.94 2.85
N LEU A 118 -12.48 -14.94 3.47
CA LEU A 118 -12.28 -15.43 4.84
C LEU A 118 -12.76 -14.46 5.93
N ASN A 119 -13.01 -13.20 5.57
CA ASN A 119 -13.40 -12.14 6.50
C ASN A 119 -14.69 -11.45 6.01
N PRO A 120 -15.88 -11.98 6.31
CA PRO A 120 -17.17 -11.43 5.81
C PRO A 120 -17.37 -9.95 6.16
N LEU A 121 -16.93 -9.49 7.34
CA LEU A 121 -16.99 -8.08 7.72
C LEU A 121 -16.15 -7.19 6.81
N LEU A 122 -14.99 -7.68 6.35
CA LEU A 122 -14.15 -6.96 5.40
C LEU A 122 -14.82 -6.90 4.02
N ALA A 123 -15.41 -8.02 3.59
CA ALA A 123 -16.11 -8.11 2.30
C ALA A 123 -17.36 -7.22 2.24
N ALA A 124 -18.01 -6.97 3.39
CA ALA A 124 -19.21 -6.15 3.52
C ALA A 124 -18.93 -4.64 3.57
N LEU A 125 -17.65 -4.20 3.66
CA LEU A 125 -17.34 -2.78 3.67
C LEU A 125 -17.71 -2.12 2.34
N PRO A 126 -18.24 -0.90 2.37
CA PRO A 126 -18.38 -0.08 1.18
C PRO A 126 -17.03 0.09 0.50
N ARG A 127 -16.99 -0.12 -0.81
CA ARG A 127 -15.74 -0.11 -1.59
C ARG A 127 -15.48 1.24 -2.21
N VAL A 128 -14.21 1.60 -2.26
CA VAL A 128 -13.73 2.79 -2.95
C VAL A 128 -12.66 2.40 -3.96
N THR A 129 -12.59 3.17 -5.05
CA THR A 129 -11.63 2.95 -6.13
C THR A 129 -10.91 4.23 -6.50
N LEU A 130 -9.70 4.07 -7.00
CA LEU A 130 -8.90 5.15 -7.54
C LEU A 130 -9.40 5.53 -8.94
N ALA A 131 -9.17 6.78 -9.35
CA ALA A 131 -9.40 7.19 -10.73
C ALA A 131 -8.53 6.35 -11.69
N GLN A 132 -9.10 6.01 -12.85
CA GLN A 132 -8.37 5.27 -13.87
C GLN A 132 -7.28 6.13 -14.52
N GLY A 133 -6.24 5.48 -15.05
CA GLY A 133 -5.19 6.14 -15.84
C GLY A 133 -3.89 6.43 -15.09
N ALA A 134 -3.77 6.06 -13.81
CA ALA A 134 -2.50 6.18 -13.12
C ALA A 134 -1.43 5.25 -13.72
N VAL A 135 -0.26 5.82 -14.01
CA VAL A 135 0.91 5.07 -14.47
C VAL A 135 1.76 4.69 -13.27
N SER A 136 1.98 3.40 -13.08
CA SER A 136 2.83 2.91 -11.99
C SER A 136 4.31 3.23 -12.24
N ARG A 137 4.99 3.68 -11.18
CA ARG A 137 6.46 3.85 -11.16
C ARG A 137 7.21 2.53 -10.91
N TYR A 138 6.46 1.40 -10.78
CA TYR A 138 7.00 0.10 -10.41
C TYR A 138 7.63 -0.63 -11.62
N ARG A 139 8.79 -0.16 -12.06
CA ARG A 139 9.51 -0.66 -13.25
C ARG A 139 9.92 -2.14 -13.21
N LEU A 140 9.96 -2.77 -12.04
CA LEU A 140 10.34 -4.17 -11.85
C LEU A 140 9.15 -5.15 -11.88
N ARG A 141 7.92 -4.65 -11.94
CA ARG A 141 6.73 -5.50 -11.96
C ARG A 141 6.10 -5.51 -13.34
N LYS A 142 5.91 -6.69 -13.93
CA LYS A 142 4.94 -6.82 -15.02
C LYS A 142 3.56 -6.52 -14.42
N ALA A 143 3.01 -5.35 -14.75
CA ALA A 143 1.69 -4.97 -14.29
C ALA A 143 0.69 -6.04 -14.76
N PRO A 144 -0.15 -6.61 -13.89
CA PRO A 144 -1.15 -7.61 -14.28
C PRO A 144 -2.24 -7.01 -15.18
N GLY A 145 -2.23 -5.70 -15.39
CA GLY A 145 -3.12 -4.96 -16.27
C GLY A 145 -2.85 -3.46 -16.22
N PRO A 146 -3.46 -2.67 -17.13
CA PRO A 146 -3.37 -1.21 -17.10
C PRO A 146 -3.83 -0.66 -15.74
N GLY A 147 -3.08 0.31 -15.19
CA GLY A 147 -3.42 0.95 -13.92
C GLY A 147 -3.12 0.13 -12.65
N ALA A 148 -2.43 -1.03 -12.75
CA ALA A 148 -2.04 -1.80 -11.58
C ALA A 148 -0.91 -1.10 -10.82
N LEU A 149 -1.24 -0.57 -9.63
CA LEU A 149 -0.34 0.12 -8.72
C LEU A 149 0.24 -0.83 -7.65
N SER A 150 1.40 -0.49 -7.10
CA SER A 150 1.85 -1.07 -5.84
C SER A 150 1.01 -0.53 -4.68
N THR A 151 1.03 -1.23 -3.54
CA THR A 151 0.26 -0.82 -2.36
C THR A 151 0.60 0.60 -1.91
N ILE A 152 1.87 0.99 -1.90
CA ILE A 152 2.27 2.34 -1.51
C ILE A 152 1.80 3.40 -2.51
N GLU A 153 1.87 3.13 -3.82
CA GLU A 153 1.37 4.04 -4.86
C GLU A 153 -0.14 4.22 -4.74
N ALA A 154 -0.88 3.13 -4.52
CA ALA A 154 -2.32 3.18 -4.32
C ALA A 154 -2.71 4.02 -3.10
N ILE A 155 -1.96 3.89 -1.99
CA ILE A 155 -2.17 4.70 -0.77
C ILE A 155 -1.86 6.17 -1.05
N VAL A 156 -0.73 6.48 -1.70
CA VAL A 156 -0.36 7.86 -2.04
C VAL A 156 -1.44 8.51 -2.91
N GLN A 157 -1.89 7.82 -3.95
CA GLN A 157 -2.94 8.34 -4.82
C GLN A 157 -4.27 8.54 -4.08
N ALA A 158 -4.65 7.58 -3.21
CA ALA A 158 -5.84 7.69 -2.40
C ALA A 158 -5.81 8.93 -1.49
N LEU A 159 -4.72 9.10 -0.74
CA LEU A 159 -4.55 10.22 0.19
C LEU A 159 -4.51 11.57 -0.55
N GLN A 160 -3.80 11.66 -1.69
CA GLN A 160 -3.77 12.88 -2.49
C GLN A 160 -5.13 13.25 -3.08
N THR A 161 -5.96 12.25 -3.43
CA THR A 161 -7.33 12.49 -3.89
C THR A 161 -8.22 12.96 -2.75
N LEU A 162 -8.18 12.27 -1.61
CA LEU A 162 -9.04 12.56 -0.45
C LEU A 162 -8.69 13.89 0.22
N GLU A 163 -7.40 14.22 0.31
CA GLU A 163 -6.89 15.33 1.11
C GLU A 163 -6.29 16.47 0.25
N ALA A 164 -6.74 16.60 -1.00
CA ALA A 164 -6.28 17.69 -1.86
C ALA A 164 -6.45 19.05 -1.16
N PRO A 165 -5.46 19.96 -1.23
CA PRO A 165 -4.24 19.93 -2.05
C PRO A 165 -3.00 19.31 -1.36
N ALA A 166 -3.15 18.54 -0.29
CA ALA A 166 -2.03 17.92 0.43
C ALA A 166 -1.24 16.96 -0.46
N SER A 167 0.09 16.92 -0.31
CA SER A 167 0.97 16.04 -1.06
C SER A 167 1.53 14.92 -0.20
N PHE A 168 1.37 13.68 -0.67
CA PHE A 168 1.93 12.48 -0.06
C PHE A 168 3.08 11.87 -0.89
N GLU A 169 3.57 12.60 -1.91
CA GLU A 169 4.72 12.18 -2.74
C GLU A 169 5.97 11.76 -1.93
N PRO A 170 6.31 12.38 -0.78
CA PRO A 170 7.46 11.94 0.01
C PRO A 170 7.41 10.47 0.44
N LEU A 171 6.22 9.83 0.53
CA LEU A 171 6.09 8.39 0.78
C LEU A 171 6.73 7.53 -0.30
N LEU A 172 6.84 8.03 -1.54
CA LEU A 172 7.41 7.28 -2.66
C LEU A 172 8.93 7.25 -2.65
N LYS A 173 9.62 8.15 -1.92
CA LYS A 173 11.09 8.17 -1.85
C LYS A 173 11.72 6.82 -1.46
N PRO A 174 11.31 6.17 -0.35
CA PRO A 174 11.86 4.86 0.00
C PRO A 174 11.45 3.76 -1.00
N PHE A 175 10.31 3.89 -1.68
CA PHE A 175 9.88 2.97 -2.73
C PHE A 175 10.76 3.11 -3.98
N GLU A 176 11.02 4.33 -4.44
CA GLU A 176 11.89 4.59 -5.59
C GLU A 176 13.31 4.08 -5.34
N ALA A 177 13.88 4.36 -4.15
CA ALA A 177 15.19 3.85 -3.75
C ALA A 177 15.21 2.31 -3.68
N LEU A 178 14.10 1.67 -3.28
CA LEU A 178 13.97 0.23 -3.32
C LEU A 178 14.07 -0.31 -4.73
N ILE A 179 13.35 0.30 -5.68
CA ILE A 179 13.34 -0.12 -7.09
C ILE A 179 14.73 0.07 -7.70
N GLU A 180 15.36 1.23 -7.51
CA GLU A 180 16.71 1.50 -8.00
C GLU A 180 17.73 0.52 -7.43
N GLY A 181 17.68 0.26 -6.12
CA GLY A 181 18.57 -0.72 -5.48
C GLY A 181 18.42 -2.13 -6.05
N GLN A 182 17.20 -2.55 -6.39
CA GLN A 182 16.95 -3.86 -7.01
C GLN A 182 17.44 -3.90 -8.46
N ILE A 183 17.26 -2.83 -9.23
CA ILE A 183 17.78 -2.71 -10.61
C ILE A 183 19.30 -2.77 -10.59
N ALA A 184 19.95 -2.04 -9.69
CA ALA A 184 21.39 -2.05 -9.53
C ALA A 184 21.93 -3.45 -9.16
N ALA A 185 21.24 -4.16 -8.25
CA ALA A 185 21.61 -5.51 -7.84
C ALA A 185 21.40 -6.56 -8.95
N MET A 186 20.40 -6.36 -9.83
CA MET A 186 20.12 -7.24 -10.97
C MET A 186 21.10 -7.02 -12.13
N GLY A 187 21.66 -5.81 -12.25
CA GLY A 187 22.44 -5.35 -13.39
C GLY A 187 21.61 -4.82 -14.54
N GLN A 188 22.09 -3.73 -15.15
CA GLN A 188 21.34 -2.97 -16.16
C GLN A 188 20.97 -3.81 -17.39
N GLU A 189 21.87 -4.67 -17.86
CA GLU A 189 21.61 -5.55 -19.02
C GLU A 189 20.48 -6.55 -18.74
N THR A 190 20.49 -7.15 -17.55
CA THR A 190 19.42 -8.07 -17.12
C THR A 190 18.08 -7.34 -16.99
N PHE A 191 18.12 -6.12 -16.44
CA PHE A 191 16.93 -5.28 -16.35
C PHE A 191 16.36 -4.95 -17.74
N GLN A 192 17.20 -4.48 -18.67
CA GLN A 192 16.75 -4.16 -20.03
C GLN A 192 16.15 -5.38 -20.74
N ARG A 193 16.81 -6.54 -20.66
CA ARG A 193 16.30 -7.78 -21.28
C ARG A 193 14.94 -8.20 -20.72
N ASN A 194 14.68 -8.00 -19.43
CA ASN A 194 13.46 -8.48 -18.77
C ASN A 194 12.34 -7.43 -18.72
N HIS A 195 12.67 -6.12 -18.83
CA HIS A 195 11.76 -5.00 -18.57
C HIS A 195 11.94 -3.81 -19.55
N GLY A 196 12.84 -3.88 -20.54
CA GLY A 196 13.23 -2.75 -21.39
C GLY A 196 12.28 -2.38 -22.54
N ASP A 197 11.30 -3.24 -22.86
CA ASP A 197 10.34 -3.00 -23.95
C ASP A 197 9.01 -2.42 -23.41
N ARG A 198 9.08 -1.27 -22.71
CA ARG A 198 7.88 -0.57 -22.21
C ARG A 198 7.90 0.90 -22.52
#